data_285d627177021f7e985d63ed862c5f75
#
_entry.id   285d627177021f7e985d63ed862c5f75
#
_cell.length_a   1.000
_cell.length_b   1.000
_cell.length_c   1.000
_cell.angle_alpha   90.00
_cell.angle_beta   90.00
_cell.angle_gamma   90.00
#
_symmetry.space_group_name_H-M   'P 1'
#
loop_
_entity.id
_entity.type
_entity.pdbx_description
1 polymer ?
#
loop_
_entity_poly.entity_id
_entity_poly.type
_entity_poly.pdbx_seq_one_letter_code
_entity_poly.pdbx_strand_id
1 'polypeptide(L)'
;MDPITAITAATAAFNTIKKGFEVGREVESMYGDIGRWMTSVEAVEKEAKSAKSRGMSVEEEALEIFAHQKKVKAMEEELRTFINLSHGPTAWNEVLRIQAEIRKKRKEAIAKAKREREQLIMWVLVGLGSLCSLWVVFY
;
A
#
# COMPACT_ATOMS: atom_id res chain seq x y z
N MET A 1 9.71 -6.76 1.56
CA MET A 1 10.65 -5.68 1.17
C MET A 1 11.31 -5.16 2.43
N ASP A 2 12.59 -4.91 2.41
CA ASP A 2 13.34 -4.35 3.54
C ASP A 2 13.00 -2.85 3.71
N PRO A 3 12.89 -2.28 4.93
CA PRO A 3 12.64 -0.85 5.15
C PRO A 3 13.65 0.06 4.44
N ILE A 4 14.91 -0.33 4.39
CA ILE A 4 15.96 0.43 3.68
C ILE A 4 15.68 0.45 2.16
N THR A 5 15.26 -0.66 1.59
CA THR A 5 14.88 -0.75 0.18
C THR A 5 13.62 0.07 -0.11
N ALA A 6 12.62 0.02 0.77
CA ALA A 6 11.39 0.79 0.64
C ALA A 6 11.63 2.31 0.71
N ILE A 7 12.44 2.79 1.67
CA ILE A 7 12.78 4.22 1.76
C ILE A 7 13.65 4.70 0.59
N THR A 8 14.52 3.85 0.08
CA THR A 8 15.33 4.15 -1.11
C THR A 8 14.44 4.29 -2.34
N ALA A 9 13.48 3.38 -2.53
CA ALA A 9 12.50 3.45 -3.61
C ALA A 9 11.61 4.69 -3.52
N ALA A 10 11.14 5.05 -2.32
CA ALA A 10 10.37 6.27 -2.07
C ALA A 10 11.19 7.52 -2.42
N THR A 11 12.44 7.57 -2.00
CA THR A 11 13.34 8.69 -2.29
C THR A 11 13.62 8.83 -3.79
N ALA A 12 13.85 7.72 -4.49
CA ALA A 12 14.07 7.73 -5.93
C ALA A 12 12.84 8.21 -6.70
N ALA A 13 11.66 7.72 -6.35
CA ALA A 13 10.40 8.17 -6.95
C ALA A 13 10.14 9.67 -6.67
N PHE A 14 10.37 10.12 -5.44
CA PHE A 14 10.24 11.52 -5.08
C PHE A 14 11.19 12.42 -5.87
N ASN A 15 12.45 12.05 -6.01
CA ASN A 15 13.43 12.81 -6.78
C ASN A 15 13.03 12.90 -8.27
N THR A 16 12.45 11.87 -8.84
CA THR A 16 11.91 11.89 -10.20
C THR A 16 10.77 12.90 -10.33
N ILE A 17 9.85 12.92 -9.37
CA ILE A 17 8.74 13.88 -9.33
C ILE A 17 9.26 15.32 -9.18
N LYS A 18 10.16 15.54 -8.23
CA LYS A 18 10.78 16.86 -7.98
C LYS A 18 11.47 17.40 -9.22
N LYS A 19 12.27 16.57 -9.88
CA LYS A 19 12.95 16.95 -11.13
C LYS A 19 11.95 17.24 -12.24
N GLY A 20 10.85 16.50 -12.32
CA GLY A 20 9.75 16.77 -13.26
C GLY A 20 9.15 18.16 -13.04
N PHE A 21 8.89 18.57 -11.82
CA PHE A 21 8.40 19.91 -11.49
C PHE A 21 9.42 21.02 -11.80
N GLU A 22 10.70 20.77 -11.54
CA GLU A 22 11.78 21.71 -11.85
C GLU A 22 11.91 22.01 -13.36
N VAL A 23 11.63 21.03 -14.21
CA VAL A 23 11.63 21.20 -15.67
C VAL A 23 10.29 21.58 -16.26
N GLY A 24 9.28 21.85 -15.42
CA GLY A 24 7.97 22.34 -15.84
C GLY A 24 7.02 21.25 -16.39
N ARG A 25 7.21 19.98 -16.01
CA ARG A 25 6.26 18.91 -16.36
C ARG A 25 4.93 19.11 -15.65
N GLU A 26 3.85 18.83 -16.34
CA GLU A 26 2.52 18.83 -15.76
C GLU A 26 2.32 17.66 -14.79
N VAL A 27 1.55 17.88 -13.72
CA VAL A 27 1.24 16.87 -12.68
C VAL A 27 0.63 15.61 -13.31
N GLU A 28 -0.25 15.78 -14.30
CA GLU A 28 -0.90 14.68 -15.02
C GLU A 28 0.09 13.72 -15.67
N SER A 29 1.19 14.25 -16.20
CA SER A 29 2.25 13.44 -16.81
C SER A 29 3.08 12.66 -15.78
N MET A 30 2.93 12.96 -14.50
CA MET A 30 3.67 12.37 -13.39
C MET A 30 2.83 11.47 -12.47
N TYR A 31 1.56 11.20 -12.82
CA TYR A 31 0.69 10.37 -11.99
C TYR A 31 1.27 8.97 -11.71
N GLY A 32 1.96 8.38 -12.66
CA GLY A 32 2.65 7.10 -12.47
C GLY A 32 3.79 7.19 -11.45
N ASP A 33 4.56 8.26 -11.46
CA ASP A 33 5.66 8.49 -10.52
C ASP A 33 5.12 8.79 -9.12
N ILE A 34 4.07 9.59 -9.02
CA ILE A 34 3.38 9.89 -7.76
C ILE A 34 2.78 8.60 -7.16
N GLY A 35 2.15 7.77 -7.96
CA GLY A 35 1.62 6.48 -7.54
C GLY A 35 2.71 5.54 -7.02
N ARG A 36 3.87 5.48 -7.67
CA ARG A 36 5.04 4.71 -7.21
C ARG A 36 5.57 5.23 -5.87
N TRP A 37 5.65 6.55 -5.71
CA TRP A 37 6.03 7.14 -4.44
C TRP A 37 5.07 6.75 -3.32
N MET A 38 3.77 6.89 -3.51
CA MET A 38 2.75 6.52 -2.53
C MET A 38 2.82 5.04 -2.14
N THR A 39 3.01 4.15 -3.11
CA THR A 39 3.17 2.71 -2.86
C THR A 39 4.44 2.42 -2.07
N SER A 40 5.53 3.10 -2.37
CA SER A 40 6.79 2.95 -1.64
C SER A 40 6.69 3.45 -0.20
N VAL A 41 5.99 4.56 0.04
CA VAL A 41 5.71 5.08 1.39
C VAL A 41 4.88 4.09 2.20
N GLU A 42 3.85 3.51 1.60
CA GLU A 42 3.03 2.47 2.23
C GLU A 42 3.88 1.24 2.62
N ALA A 43 4.82 0.84 1.77
CA ALA A 43 5.77 -0.23 2.07
C ALA A 43 6.70 0.14 3.25
N VAL A 44 7.20 1.38 3.33
CA VAL A 44 8.00 1.86 4.48
C VAL A 44 7.22 1.75 5.78
N GLU A 45 5.98 2.21 5.80
CA GLU A 45 5.11 2.15 6.99
C GLU A 45 4.79 0.71 7.41
N LYS A 46 4.53 -0.17 6.45
CA LYS A 46 4.24 -1.58 6.68
C LYS A 46 5.45 -2.30 7.26
N GLU A 47 6.62 -2.10 6.69
CA GLU A 47 7.87 -2.70 7.17
C GLU A 47 8.28 -2.17 8.53
N ALA A 48 8.07 -0.89 8.81
CA ALA A 48 8.29 -0.30 10.13
C ALA A 48 7.42 -0.95 11.23
N LYS A 49 6.18 -1.34 10.89
CA LYS A 49 5.27 -2.03 11.82
C LYS A 49 5.59 -3.51 11.99
N SER A 50 6.20 -4.15 11.00
CA SER A 50 6.51 -5.58 10.98
C SER A 50 7.95 -5.91 11.34
N ALA A 51 8.79 -4.91 11.59
CA ALA A 51 10.19 -5.08 11.90
C ALA A 51 10.38 -5.89 13.20
N LYS A 52 10.77 -7.16 13.05
CA LYS A 52 11.30 -7.94 14.15
C LYS A 52 12.71 -7.42 14.46
N SER A 53 13.03 -7.35 15.73
CA SER A 53 14.37 -7.00 16.22
C SER A 53 15.46 -7.65 15.36
N ARG A 54 16.26 -6.83 14.70
CA ARG A 54 17.40 -7.27 13.86
C ARG A 54 18.71 -7.35 14.64
N GLY A 55 18.62 -7.60 15.95
CA GLY A 55 19.78 -7.53 16.86
C GLY A 55 20.15 -6.11 17.27
N MET A 56 19.33 -5.13 16.91
CA MET A 56 19.43 -3.74 17.37
C MET A 56 18.76 -3.59 18.75
N SER A 57 19.16 -2.60 19.50
CA SER A 57 18.42 -2.23 20.72
C SER A 57 17.07 -1.61 20.35
N VAL A 58 16.11 -1.64 21.29
CA VAL A 58 14.77 -1.02 21.10
C VAL A 58 14.90 0.46 20.78
N GLU A 59 15.86 1.13 21.39
CA GLU A 59 16.14 2.55 21.19
C GLU A 59 16.67 2.84 19.80
N GLU A 60 17.59 2.02 19.30
CA GLU A 60 18.13 2.15 17.93
C GLU A 60 17.06 1.92 16.88
N GLU A 61 16.24 0.89 17.05
CA GLU A 61 15.11 0.59 16.15
C GLU A 61 14.09 1.73 16.13
N ALA A 62 13.75 2.28 17.31
CA ALA A 62 12.84 3.41 17.43
C ALA A 62 13.38 4.66 16.74
N LEU A 63 14.66 4.94 16.85
CA LEU A 63 15.32 6.08 16.20
C LEU A 63 15.36 5.91 14.67
N GLU A 64 15.63 4.72 14.18
CA GLU A 64 15.61 4.42 12.75
C GLU A 64 14.21 4.62 12.15
N ILE A 65 13.20 4.07 12.78
CA ILE A 65 11.78 4.24 12.37
C ILE A 65 11.41 5.73 12.38
N PHE A 66 11.77 6.45 13.42
CA PHE A 66 11.51 7.87 13.54
C PHE A 66 12.19 8.68 12.41
N ALA A 67 13.45 8.38 12.09
CA ALA A 67 14.16 9.02 11.00
C ALA A 67 13.50 8.78 9.64
N HIS A 68 13.06 7.55 9.37
CA HIS A 68 12.33 7.21 8.14
C HIS A 68 10.98 7.94 8.04
N GLN A 69 10.22 8.00 9.13
CA GLN A 69 8.95 8.73 9.19
C GLN A 69 9.14 10.23 8.96
N LYS A 70 10.18 10.82 9.55
CA LYS A 70 10.53 12.24 9.31
C LYS A 70 10.85 12.51 7.86
N LYS A 71 11.63 11.64 7.23
CA LYS A 71 11.99 11.76 5.82
C LYS A 71 10.77 11.64 4.89
N VAL A 72 9.93 10.65 5.13
CA VAL A 72 8.67 10.48 4.38
C VAL A 72 7.77 11.69 4.53
N LYS A 73 7.61 12.20 5.74
CA LYS A 73 6.79 13.38 6.02
C LYS A 73 7.30 14.63 5.31
N ALA A 74 8.60 14.83 5.27
CA ALA A 74 9.20 15.94 4.54
C ALA A 74 8.93 15.86 3.03
N MET A 75 9.06 14.68 2.43
CA MET A 75 8.71 14.43 1.03
C MET A 75 7.22 14.65 0.76
N GLU A 76 6.35 14.20 1.65
CA GLU A 76 4.90 14.40 1.55
C GLU A 76 4.51 15.87 1.56
N GLU A 77 5.07 16.67 2.46
CA GLU A 77 4.80 18.11 2.53
C GLU A 77 5.25 18.86 1.27
N GLU A 78 6.40 18.49 0.73
CA GLU A 78 6.89 19.10 -0.52
C GLU A 78 6.01 18.70 -1.71
N LEU A 79 5.61 17.44 -1.83
CA LEU A 79 4.72 16.94 -2.87
C LEU A 79 3.32 17.56 -2.76
N ARG A 80 2.80 17.67 -1.55
CA ARG A 80 1.54 18.37 -1.26
C ARG A 80 1.56 19.80 -1.77
N THR A 81 2.65 20.50 -1.51
CA THR A 81 2.83 21.88 -1.98
C THR A 81 2.78 21.95 -3.51
N PHE A 82 3.48 21.08 -4.20
CA PHE A 82 3.49 21.02 -5.66
C PHE A 82 2.10 20.75 -6.25
N ILE A 83 1.38 19.78 -5.72
CA ILE A 83 0.03 19.43 -6.20
C ILE A 83 -0.96 20.56 -5.93
N ASN A 84 -0.92 21.17 -4.75
CA ASN A 84 -1.80 22.26 -4.39
C ASN A 84 -1.53 23.54 -5.22
N LEU A 85 -0.28 23.80 -5.57
CA LEU A 85 0.07 24.91 -6.47
C LEU A 85 -0.44 24.68 -7.88
N SER A 86 -0.47 23.44 -8.35
CA SER A 86 -0.90 23.09 -9.71
C SER A 86 -2.41 23.03 -9.86
N HIS A 87 -3.14 22.53 -8.87
CA HIS A 87 -4.57 22.19 -8.95
C HIS A 87 -5.46 22.85 -7.91
N GLY A 88 -4.89 23.70 -7.05
CA GLY A 88 -5.63 24.40 -6.00
C GLY A 88 -5.37 23.87 -4.58
N PRO A 89 -5.73 24.63 -3.54
CA PRO A 89 -5.31 24.40 -2.16
C PRO A 89 -5.89 23.13 -1.51
N THR A 90 -6.93 22.53 -2.10
CA THR A 90 -7.57 21.31 -1.61
C THR A 90 -7.22 20.06 -2.41
N ALA A 91 -6.43 20.20 -3.49
CA ALA A 91 -6.16 19.13 -4.44
C ALA A 91 -5.50 17.90 -3.78
N TRP A 92 -4.55 18.10 -2.89
CA TRP A 92 -3.91 17.02 -2.16
C TRP A 92 -4.90 16.20 -1.31
N ASN A 93 -5.77 16.88 -0.57
CA ASN A 93 -6.78 16.22 0.25
C ASN A 93 -7.76 15.41 -0.60
N GLU A 94 -8.11 15.91 -1.77
CA GLU A 94 -8.97 15.19 -2.71
C GLU A 94 -8.31 13.93 -3.26
N VAL A 95 -7.03 13.99 -3.61
CA VAL A 95 -6.23 12.82 -4.01
C VAL A 95 -6.22 11.76 -2.91
N LEU A 96 -5.99 12.16 -1.65
CA LEU A 96 -6.01 11.24 -0.51
C LEU A 96 -7.39 10.61 -0.28
N ARG A 97 -8.46 11.38 -0.44
CA ARG A 97 -9.84 10.88 -0.33
C ARG A 97 -10.14 9.82 -1.39
N ILE A 98 -9.83 10.10 -2.65
CA ILE A 98 -10.01 9.16 -3.75
C ILE A 98 -9.18 7.89 -3.53
N GLN A 99 -7.95 8.03 -3.08
CA GLN A 99 -7.09 6.90 -2.74
C GLN A 99 -7.70 6.01 -1.64
N ALA A 100 -8.25 6.62 -0.59
CA ALA A 100 -8.92 5.90 0.49
C ALA A 100 -10.16 5.14 -0.01
N GLU A 101 -10.96 5.74 -0.89
CA GLU A 101 -12.12 5.08 -1.51
C GLU A 101 -11.71 3.87 -2.37
N ILE A 102 -10.66 4.00 -3.18
CA ILE A 102 -10.14 2.92 -4.01
C ILE A 102 -9.63 1.76 -3.13
N ARG A 103 -8.88 2.07 -2.06
CA ARG A 103 -8.42 1.04 -1.10
C ARG A 103 -9.58 0.31 -0.45
N LYS A 104 -10.63 1.03 -0.04
CA LYS A 104 -11.84 0.44 0.53
C LYS A 104 -12.52 -0.52 -0.45
N LYS A 105 -12.74 -0.08 -1.70
CA LYS A 105 -13.32 -0.93 -2.75
C LYS A 105 -12.50 -2.19 -3.03
N ARG A 106 -11.17 -2.06 -3.05
CA ARG A 106 -10.26 -3.22 -3.25
C ARG A 106 -10.35 -4.20 -2.09
N LYS A 107 -10.39 -3.72 -0.84
CA LYS A 107 -10.57 -4.58 0.34
C LYS A 107 -11.91 -5.32 0.31
N GLU A 108 -13.00 -4.64 -0.04
CA GLU A 108 -14.33 -5.23 -0.18
C GLU A 108 -14.36 -6.31 -1.27
N ALA A 109 -13.73 -6.04 -2.43
CA ALA A 109 -13.62 -7.01 -3.52
C ALA A 109 -12.82 -8.26 -3.11
N ILE A 110 -11.70 -8.09 -2.41
CA ILE A 110 -10.89 -9.20 -1.88
C ILE A 110 -11.68 -10.01 -0.85
N ALA A 111 -12.38 -9.35 0.09
CA ALA A 111 -13.20 -9.99 1.09
C ALA A 111 -14.35 -10.79 0.46
N LYS A 112 -14.99 -10.25 -0.58
CA LYS A 112 -16.04 -10.93 -1.35
C LYS A 112 -15.50 -12.16 -2.06
N ALA A 113 -14.39 -12.04 -2.77
CA ALA A 113 -13.75 -13.16 -3.46
C ALA A 113 -13.34 -14.29 -2.49
N LYS A 114 -12.85 -13.93 -1.29
CA LYS A 114 -12.52 -14.88 -0.24
C LYS A 114 -13.76 -15.65 0.24
N ARG A 115 -14.87 -14.95 0.51
CA ARG A 115 -16.15 -15.57 0.92
C ARG A 115 -16.69 -16.52 -0.14
N GLU A 116 -16.66 -16.13 -1.40
CA GLU A 116 -17.12 -16.99 -2.52
C GLU A 116 -16.27 -18.25 -2.61
N ARG A 117 -14.94 -18.14 -2.44
CA ARG A 117 -14.03 -19.30 -2.42
C ARG A 117 -14.31 -20.24 -1.25
N GLU A 118 -14.53 -19.70 -0.06
CA GLU A 118 -14.86 -20.48 1.14
C GLU A 118 -16.20 -21.21 0.96
N GLN A 119 -17.20 -20.57 0.38
CA GLN A 119 -18.48 -21.21 0.06
C GLN A 119 -18.34 -22.34 -0.95
N LEU A 120 -17.56 -22.15 -2.00
CA LEU A 120 -17.28 -23.21 -2.99
C LEU A 120 -16.61 -24.42 -2.35
N ILE A 121 -15.63 -24.21 -1.48
CA ILE A 121 -14.93 -25.28 -0.74
C ILE A 121 -15.92 -26.03 0.16
N MET A 122 -16.79 -25.33 0.87
CA MET A 122 -17.85 -25.92 1.70
C MET A 122 -18.80 -26.80 0.87
N TRP A 123 -19.28 -26.31 -0.28
CA TRP A 123 -20.17 -27.09 -1.17
C TRP A 123 -19.48 -28.33 -1.72
N VAL A 124 -18.20 -28.24 -2.09
CA VAL A 124 -17.42 -29.41 -2.56
C VAL A 124 -17.27 -30.45 -1.44
N LEU A 125 -16.98 -30.04 -0.21
CA LEU A 125 -16.85 -30.95 0.94
C LEU A 125 -18.17 -31.62 1.28
N VAL A 126 -19.28 -30.91 1.25
CA VAL A 126 -20.63 -31.47 1.47
C VAL A 126 -20.99 -32.46 0.38
N GLY A 127 -20.70 -32.13 -0.89
CA GLY A 127 -20.93 -33.02 -2.03
C GLY A 127 -20.15 -34.34 -1.94
N LEU A 128 -18.86 -34.28 -1.57
CA LEU A 128 -18.03 -35.48 -1.37
C LEU A 128 -18.50 -36.33 -0.18
N GLY A 129 -18.93 -35.71 0.90
CA GLY A 129 -19.46 -36.41 2.08
C GLY A 129 -20.75 -37.17 1.75
N SER A 130 -21.65 -36.59 0.94
CA SER A 130 -22.88 -37.25 0.54
C SER A 130 -22.64 -38.43 -0.40
N LEU A 131 -21.65 -38.38 -1.30
CA LEU A 131 -21.25 -39.47 -2.16
C LEU A 131 -20.65 -40.65 -1.37
N CYS A 132 -19.83 -40.36 -0.36
CA CYS A 132 -19.27 -41.42 0.52
C CYS A 132 -20.37 -42.12 1.32
N SER A 133 -21.40 -41.40 1.80
CA SER A 133 -22.49 -42.05 2.57
C SER A 133 -23.38 -42.92 1.68
N LEU A 134 -23.62 -42.58 0.43
CA LEU A 134 -24.33 -43.39 -0.53
C LEU A 134 -23.57 -44.69 -0.87
N TRP A 135 -22.24 -44.62 -0.93
CA TRP A 135 -21.40 -45.79 -1.21
C TRP A 135 -21.42 -46.81 -0.05
N VAL A 136 -21.44 -46.34 1.17
CA VAL A 136 -21.52 -47.19 2.38
C VAL A 136 -22.89 -47.89 2.53
N VAL A 137 -23.97 -47.26 2.04
CA VAL A 137 -25.34 -47.85 2.11
C VAL A 137 -25.59 -48.90 0.99
N PHE A 138 -24.85 -48.83 -0.12
CA PHE A 138 -25.02 -49.73 -1.27
C PHE A 138 -24.05 -50.90 -1.29
N TYR A 139 -23.08 -50.96 -0.36
CA TYR A 139 -22.11 -52.07 -0.26
C TYR A 139 -22.27 -52.82 1.08
#